data_1ce2c1b994752d02be47965002433a5c
#
_entry.id   1ce2c1b994752d02be47965002433a5c
#
_cell.length_a   1.000
_cell.length_b   1.000
_cell.length_c   1.000
_cell.angle_alpha   90.00
_cell.angle_beta   90.00
_cell.angle_gamma   90.00
#
_symmetry.space_group_name_H-M   'P 1'
#
loop_
_entity.id
_entity.type
_entity.pdbx_description
1 polymer ?
#
loop_
_entity_poly.entity_id
_entity_poly.type
_entity_poly.pdbx_seq_one_letter_code
_entity_poly.pdbx_strand_id
1 'polypeptide(L)'
;MAIEGDWSNTYRVNRYVRGLGTDRSAEQALSGYREFPRWTWRNAEFRDFVERLRVWNLAQPPERRVGVYGMDVYDIFNAADSVLAYLKRVDPAAAARARRQYRCFSTYERKAEEYGAAARRSVYSCREEAAAVIAEVARIPRPSDPRQAEEHFAAVRSAASVAGGEEYFRTVFAGSLSWNVRDQHMARNVEGIAEHVGALSGQPGKVVVWGHNTHSGDARATFAANRGELNLGQLMRQRHGDAAFLVGFFSYRGRVVAAPAWGLAHRVYDMRPALPGSYADVFRSSGVPAFSLILRGNQELVRQLGEPRLERAIGVVYLPHSERLGHYSQARISDQFDAAIFIEKTEAVTPLG
;
A
#
# COMPACT_ATOMS: atom_id res chain seq x y z
N MET A 1 -0.20 -11.18 3.65
CA MET A 1 -0.06 -10.31 2.45
C MET A 1 -0.34 -8.89 2.88
N ALA A 2 0.45 -7.92 2.40
CA ALA A 2 0.24 -6.48 2.61
C ALA A 2 -0.03 -5.82 1.26
N ILE A 3 -1.02 -4.95 1.17
CA ILE A 3 -1.36 -4.25 -0.08
C ILE A 3 -1.28 -2.73 0.11
N GLU A 4 -0.96 -2.01 -0.96
CA GLU A 4 -0.97 -0.54 -1.04
C GLU A 4 -2.41 -0.02 -1.00
N GLY A 5 -3.05 -0.22 0.13
CA GLY A 5 -4.42 0.15 0.44
C GLY A 5 -4.54 0.51 1.91
N ASP A 6 -5.56 1.28 2.23
CA ASP A 6 -5.78 1.77 3.59
C ASP A 6 -5.97 0.64 4.59
N TRP A 7 -5.43 0.84 5.79
CA TRP A 7 -5.47 -0.16 6.84
C TRP A 7 -6.89 -0.62 7.17
N SER A 8 -7.80 0.29 7.48
CA SER A 8 -9.14 -0.05 7.96
C SER A 8 -9.98 -0.77 6.91
N ASN A 9 -9.94 -0.29 5.66
CA ASN A 9 -10.67 -0.90 4.55
C ASN A 9 -10.14 -2.30 4.25
N THR A 10 -8.83 -2.46 4.25
CA THR A 10 -8.19 -3.76 4.00
C THR A 10 -8.38 -4.72 5.19
N TYR A 11 -8.42 -4.22 6.43
CA TYR A 11 -8.69 -5.09 7.58
C TYR A 11 -10.11 -5.69 7.54
N ARG A 12 -11.08 -5.00 6.95
CA ARG A 12 -12.40 -5.58 6.66
C ARG A 12 -12.29 -6.76 5.68
N VAL A 13 -11.48 -6.62 4.63
CA VAL A 13 -11.17 -7.71 3.69
C VAL A 13 -10.44 -8.86 4.41
N ASN A 14 -9.46 -8.55 5.29
CA ASN A 14 -8.76 -9.54 6.11
C ASN A 14 -9.73 -10.41 6.91
N ARG A 15 -10.70 -9.79 7.57
CA ARG A 15 -11.73 -10.51 8.35
C ARG A 15 -12.57 -11.41 7.45
N TYR A 16 -12.94 -10.92 6.26
CA TYR A 16 -13.72 -11.69 5.29
C TYR A 16 -12.98 -12.92 4.81
N VAL A 17 -11.75 -12.77 4.31
CA VAL A 17 -10.97 -13.92 3.77
C VAL A 17 -10.65 -14.95 4.84
N ARG A 18 -10.57 -14.57 6.10
CA ARG A 18 -10.32 -15.49 7.23
C ARG A 18 -11.59 -16.08 7.86
N GLY A 19 -12.77 -15.69 7.37
CA GLY A 19 -14.05 -16.16 7.93
C GLY A 19 -14.43 -15.54 9.27
N LEU A 20 -13.92 -14.36 9.59
CA LEU A 20 -14.11 -13.67 10.88
C LEU A 20 -15.10 -12.49 10.82
N GLY A 21 -15.47 -12.06 9.61
CA GLY A 21 -16.35 -10.92 9.40
C GLY A 21 -17.83 -11.29 9.29
N THR A 22 -18.65 -10.27 9.11
CA THR A 22 -20.11 -10.39 8.85
C THR A 22 -20.44 -10.26 7.36
N ASP A 23 -19.47 -9.87 6.54
CA ASP A 23 -19.65 -9.73 5.11
C ASP A 23 -19.93 -11.09 4.45
N ARG A 24 -20.89 -11.10 3.52
CA ARG A 24 -21.37 -12.32 2.86
C ARG A 24 -20.73 -12.54 1.50
N SER A 25 -20.05 -11.53 0.95
CA SER A 25 -19.34 -11.58 -0.33
C SER A 25 -18.09 -10.71 -0.31
N ALA A 26 -17.13 -10.98 -1.19
CA ALA A 26 -15.97 -10.11 -1.39
C ALA A 26 -16.37 -8.71 -1.82
N GLU A 27 -17.39 -8.56 -2.66
CA GLU A 27 -17.89 -7.25 -3.07
C GLU A 27 -18.35 -6.42 -1.86
N GLN A 28 -19.06 -7.05 -0.92
CA GLN A 28 -19.46 -6.41 0.32
C GLN A 28 -18.25 -6.04 1.19
N ALA A 29 -17.26 -6.91 1.29
CA ALA A 29 -16.02 -6.63 2.02
C ALA A 29 -15.21 -5.47 1.40
N LEU A 30 -15.24 -5.34 0.07
CA LEU A 30 -14.58 -4.28 -0.68
C LEU A 30 -15.35 -2.94 -0.67
N SER A 31 -16.61 -2.92 -0.25
CA SER A 31 -17.44 -1.69 -0.25
C SER A 31 -16.93 -0.58 0.67
N GLY A 32 -15.95 -0.87 1.52
CA GLY A 32 -15.24 0.11 2.34
C GLY A 32 -14.37 1.07 1.55
N TYR A 33 -13.82 0.62 0.42
CA TYR A 33 -13.03 1.49 -0.47
C TYR A 33 -13.96 2.46 -1.22
N ARG A 34 -14.14 3.66 -0.69
CA ARG A 34 -15.05 4.68 -1.23
C ARG A 34 -14.31 5.88 -1.80
N GLU A 35 -13.15 6.19 -1.21
CA GLU A 35 -12.37 7.37 -1.56
C GLU A 35 -11.43 7.10 -2.75
N PHE A 36 -10.92 8.17 -3.35
CA PHE A 36 -9.95 8.11 -4.43
C PHE A 36 -8.62 7.47 -3.91
N PRO A 37 -8.04 6.55 -4.65
CA PRO A 37 -8.41 5.91 -5.94
C PRO A 37 -9.09 4.53 -5.73
N ARG A 38 -10.38 4.52 -5.41
CA ARG A 38 -11.14 3.33 -5.00
C ARG A 38 -11.02 2.13 -5.95
N TRP A 39 -10.90 2.36 -7.26
CA TRP A 39 -10.82 1.29 -8.28
C TRP A 39 -9.56 0.45 -8.20
N THR A 40 -8.52 0.93 -7.53
CA THR A 40 -7.26 0.18 -7.37
C THR A 40 -7.50 -1.16 -6.67
N TRP A 41 -8.37 -1.18 -5.66
CA TRP A 41 -8.72 -2.37 -4.89
C TRP A 41 -10.20 -2.74 -4.98
N ARG A 42 -11.09 -1.82 -5.32
CA ARG A 42 -12.51 -2.09 -5.54
C ARG A 42 -12.78 -2.33 -7.03
N ASN A 43 -12.36 -3.50 -7.51
CA ASN A 43 -12.50 -3.96 -8.88
C ASN A 43 -12.84 -5.45 -8.93
N ALA A 44 -13.29 -5.93 -10.08
CA ALA A 44 -13.75 -7.31 -10.26
C ALA A 44 -12.60 -8.31 -10.10
N GLU A 45 -11.41 -7.98 -10.60
CA GLU A 45 -10.24 -8.85 -10.57
C GLU A 45 -9.77 -9.09 -9.13
N PHE A 46 -9.73 -8.03 -8.30
CA PHE A 46 -9.39 -8.17 -6.89
C PHE A 46 -10.51 -8.83 -6.08
N ARG A 47 -11.79 -8.57 -6.41
CA ARG A 47 -12.94 -9.29 -5.83
C ARG A 47 -12.79 -10.79 -6.03
N ASP A 48 -12.49 -11.23 -7.25
CA ASP A 48 -12.35 -12.64 -7.59
C ASP A 48 -11.14 -13.27 -6.89
N PHE A 49 -10.05 -12.54 -6.74
CA PHE A 49 -8.91 -12.95 -5.92
C PHE A 49 -9.32 -13.13 -4.45
N VAL A 50 -10.03 -12.19 -3.87
CA VAL A 50 -10.50 -12.23 -2.47
C VAL A 50 -11.44 -13.41 -2.22
N GLU A 51 -12.35 -13.72 -3.16
CA GLU A 51 -13.22 -14.91 -3.06
C GLU A 51 -12.40 -16.20 -3.10
N ARG A 52 -11.48 -16.33 -4.04
CA ARG A 52 -10.61 -17.53 -4.13
C ARG A 52 -9.76 -17.70 -2.88
N LEU A 53 -9.19 -16.61 -2.37
CA LEU A 53 -8.40 -16.63 -1.13
C LEU A 53 -9.25 -17.07 0.07
N ARG A 54 -10.52 -16.60 0.15
CA ARG A 54 -11.45 -17.06 1.20
C ARG A 54 -11.71 -18.55 1.11
N VAL A 55 -12.03 -19.07 -0.08
CA VAL A 55 -12.27 -20.51 -0.28
C VAL A 55 -11.05 -21.31 0.15
N TRP A 56 -9.85 -20.90 -0.28
CA TRP A 56 -8.60 -21.54 0.12
C TRP A 56 -8.39 -21.46 1.65
N ASN A 57 -8.58 -20.31 2.26
CA ASN A 57 -8.42 -20.10 3.70
C ASN A 57 -9.36 -20.96 4.53
N LEU A 58 -10.63 -21.09 4.11
CA LEU A 58 -11.60 -21.88 4.89
C LEU A 58 -11.30 -23.39 4.86
N ALA A 59 -10.55 -23.86 3.86
CA ALA A 59 -10.02 -25.21 3.82
C ALA A 59 -8.74 -25.39 4.67
N GLN A 60 -8.15 -24.31 5.22
CA GLN A 60 -6.98 -24.35 6.08
C GLN A 60 -7.34 -24.22 7.56
N PRO A 61 -6.57 -24.83 8.46
CA PRO A 61 -6.69 -24.57 9.89
C PRO A 61 -6.40 -23.07 10.17
N PRO A 62 -7.01 -22.49 11.22
CA PRO A 62 -6.97 -21.03 11.46
C PRO A 62 -5.57 -20.42 11.46
N GLU A 63 -4.57 -21.11 11.99
CA GLU A 63 -3.19 -20.67 12.09
C GLU A 63 -2.43 -20.62 10.75
N ARG A 64 -2.95 -21.28 9.72
CA ARG A 64 -2.40 -21.30 8.34
C ARG A 64 -3.13 -20.33 7.40
N ARG A 65 -4.19 -19.70 7.86
CA ARG A 65 -4.97 -18.76 7.02
C ARG A 65 -4.17 -17.52 6.70
N VAL A 66 -4.11 -17.20 5.41
CA VAL A 66 -3.45 -15.99 4.92
C VAL A 66 -4.28 -14.75 5.27
N GLY A 67 -3.67 -13.77 5.92
CA GLY A 67 -4.27 -12.47 6.14
C GLY A 67 -4.00 -11.50 4.98
N VAL A 68 -4.91 -10.53 4.78
CA VAL A 68 -4.73 -9.39 3.86
C VAL A 68 -4.80 -8.12 4.67
N TYR A 69 -3.72 -7.34 4.69
CA TYR A 69 -3.57 -6.13 5.49
C TYR A 69 -3.27 -4.94 4.60
N GLY A 70 -3.78 -3.76 4.97
CA GLY A 70 -3.41 -2.50 4.35
C GLY A 70 -2.10 -1.97 4.89
N MET A 71 -1.39 -1.20 4.10
CA MET A 71 -0.16 -0.56 4.57
C MET A 71 -0.17 0.96 4.39
N ASP A 72 -1.18 1.54 3.73
CA ASP A 72 -1.25 2.95 3.34
C ASP A 72 -1.78 3.89 4.45
N VAL A 73 -1.74 5.21 4.19
CA VAL A 73 -1.91 6.28 5.19
C VAL A 73 -3.18 7.13 5.02
N TYR A 74 -3.98 6.92 3.96
CA TYR A 74 -5.02 7.90 3.60
C TYR A 74 -6.25 7.90 4.52
N ASP A 75 -6.49 6.83 5.27
CA ASP A 75 -7.71 6.60 6.02
C ASP A 75 -7.60 7.02 7.50
N ILE A 76 -7.50 8.31 7.77
CA ILE A 76 -7.46 8.85 9.15
C ILE A 76 -8.75 8.52 9.91
N PHE A 77 -9.91 8.77 9.30
CA PHE A 77 -11.19 8.79 10.02
C PHE A 77 -11.74 7.40 10.33
N ASN A 78 -11.70 6.46 9.37
CA ASN A 78 -12.15 5.09 9.64
C ASN A 78 -11.15 4.36 10.56
N ALA A 79 -9.87 4.71 10.49
CA ALA A 79 -8.87 4.23 11.43
C ALA A 79 -9.16 4.72 12.86
N ALA A 80 -9.50 5.99 13.03
CA ALA A 80 -9.90 6.55 14.33
C ALA A 80 -11.17 5.88 14.87
N ASP A 81 -12.19 5.67 14.03
CA ASP A 81 -13.41 4.94 14.41
C ASP A 81 -13.10 3.50 14.87
N SER A 82 -12.18 2.83 14.16
CA SER A 82 -11.75 1.46 14.49
C SER A 82 -11.06 1.39 15.87
N VAL A 83 -10.19 2.36 16.18
CA VAL A 83 -9.56 2.50 17.50
C VAL A 83 -10.61 2.70 18.58
N LEU A 84 -11.53 3.65 18.38
CA LEU A 84 -12.56 3.95 19.37
C LEU A 84 -13.51 2.77 19.61
N ALA A 85 -13.86 2.02 18.55
CA ALA A 85 -14.67 0.82 18.66
C ALA A 85 -13.96 -0.29 19.44
N TYR A 86 -12.67 -0.50 19.21
CA TYR A 86 -11.86 -1.44 19.97
C TYR A 86 -11.79 -1.05 21.46
N LEU A 87 -11.34 0.17 21.75
CA LEU A 87 -11.20 0.67 23.13
C LEU A 87 -12.52 0.64 23.89
N LYS A 88 -13.65 0.95 23.24
CA LYS A 88 -14.97 0.89 23.87
C LYS A 88 -15.29 -0.50 24.43
N ARG A 89 -14.79 -1.57 23.82
CA ARG A 89 -15.00 -2.95 24.27
C ARG A 89 -14.06 -3.36 25.39
N VAL A 90 -12.78 -2.90 25.35
CA VAL A 90 -11.73 -3.41 26.24
C VAL A 90 -11.43 -2.47 27.41
N ASP A 91 -11.55 -1.16 27.22
CA ASP A 91 -11.37 -0.10 28.24
C ASP A 91 -12.21 1.14 27.87
N PRO A 92 -13.47 1.23 28.36
CA PRO A 92 -14.34 2.39 28.09
C PRO A 92 -13.77 3.73 28.56
N ALA A 93 -12.92 3.76 29.58
CA ALA A 93 -12.27 4.98 30.06
C ALA A 93 -11.19 5.44 29.08
N ALA A 94 -10.37 4.53 28.56
CA ALA A 94 -9.42 4.82 27.47
C ALA A 94 -10.14 5.28 26.19
N ALA A 95 -11.28 4.66 25.86
CA ALA A 95 -12.10 5.11 24.73
C ALA A 95 -12.58 6.56 24.89
N ALA A 96 -12.99 6.94 26.10
CA ALA A 96 -13.41 8.33 26.38
C ALA A 96 -12.23 9.32 26.26
N ARG A 97 -11.03 8.93 26.70
CA ARG A 97 -9.81 9.76 26.52
C ARG A 97 -9.44 9.89 25.05
N ALA A 98 -9.36 8.77 24.31
CA ALA A 98 -9.05 8.75 22.89
C ALA A 98 -10.06 9.59 22.06
N ARG A 99 -11.36 9.51 22.38
CA ARG A 99 -12.38 10.34 21.74
C ARG A 99 -12.15 11.84 21.95
N ARG A 100 -11.70 12.25 23.14
CA ARG A 100 -11.36 13.66 23.41
C ARG A 100 -10.17 14.11 22.55
N GLN A 101 -9.15 13.26 22.40
CA GLN A 101 -7.99 13.55 21.56
C GLN A 101 -8.42 13.69 20.08
N TYR A 102 -9.13 12.72 19.54
CA TYR A 102 -9.56 12.72 18.14
C TYR A 102 -10.58 13.83 17.79
N ARG A 103 -11.10 14.59 18.77
CA ARG A 103 -11.93 15.78 18.48
C ARG A 103 -11.21 16.84 17.66
N CYS A 104 -9.88 16.89 17.69
CA CYS A 104 -9.11 17.81 16.84
C CYS A 104 -9.40 17.64 15.35
N PHE A 105 -9.82 16.43 14.91
CA PHE A 105 -10.19 16.15 13.52
C PHE A 105 -11.67 16.46 13.19
N SER A 106 -12.52 16.74 14.20
CA SER A 106 -13.98 16.75 14.02
C SER A 106 -14.51 17.89 13.12
N THR A 107 -13.76 18.97 12.99
CA THR A 107 -14.13 20.14 12.17
C THR A 107 -13.94 19.94 10.68
N TYR A 108 -13.30 18.85 10.25
CA TYR A 108 -12.92 18.62 8.86
C TYR A 108 -13.87 17.66 8.11
N GLU A 109 -15.05 17.38 8.66
CA GLU A 109 -16.11 16.59 8.01
C GLU A 109 -15.64 15.31 7.31
N ARG A 110 -14.62 14.64 7.90
CA ARG A 110 -13.96 13.44 7.39
C ARG A 110 -13.16 13.65 6.08
N LYS A 111 -12.72 14.88 5.81
CA LYS A 111 -11.92 15.24 4.64
C LYS A 111 -10.47 15.49 5.08
N ALA A 112 -9.62 14.52 4.83
CA ALA A 112 -8.22 14.56 5.28
C ALA A 112 -7.40 15.65 4.55
N GLU A 113 -7.74 15.95 3.30
CA GLU A 113 -7.12 17.03 2.53
C GLU A 113 -7.45 18.41 3.12
N GLU A 114 -8.68 18.62 3.61
CA GLU A 114 -9.07 19.87 4.29
C GLU A 114 -8.30 20.04 5.60
N TYR A 115 -8.14 18.94 6.36
CA TYR A 115 -7.27 18.91 7.53
C TYR A 115 -5.84 19.33 7.16
N GLY A 116 -5.24 18.68 6.17
CA GLY A 116 -3.87 18.96 5.73
C GLY A 116 -3.67 20.43 5.29
N ALA A 117 -4.63 20.96 4.53
CA ALA A 117 -4.61 22.35 4.09
C ALA A 117 -4.71 23.33 5.27
N ALA A 118 -5.49 23.03 6.30
CA ALA A 118 -5.61 23.83 7.52
C ALA A 118 -4.34 23.73 8.39
N ALA A 119 -3.87 22.51 8.65
CA ALA A 119 -2.68 22.25 9.48
C ALA A 119 -1.42 22.91 8.91
N ARG A 120 -1.27 22.94 7.58
CA ARG A 120 -0.15 23.63 6.93
C ARG A 120 -0.13 25.15 7.20
N ARG A 121 -1.30 25.77 7.34
CA ARG A 121 -1.44 27.23 7.58
C ARG A 121 -1.47 27.61 9.05
N SER A 122 -1.55 26.62 9.93
CA SER A 122 -1.66 26.81 11.38
C SER A 122 -0.39 26.38 12.09
N VAL A 123 -0.11 26.96 13.24
CA VAL A 123 0.89 26.45 14.19
C VAL A 123 0.37 25.19 14.90
N TYR A 124 -0.96 24.99 14.91
CA TYR A 124 -1.63 23.87 15.55
C TYR A 124 -1.85 22.72 14.56
N SER A 125 -1.59 21.50 15.00
CA SER A 125 -1.92 20.25 14.31
C SER A 125 -2.42 19.21 15.31
N CYS A 126 -3.01 18.11 14.82
CA CYS A 126 -3.46 17.01 15.65
C CYS A 126 -2.34 15.98 15.99
N ARG A 127 -1.07 16.35 15.81
CA ARG A 127 0.08 15.45 15.99
C ARG A 127 0.18 14.90 17.40
N GLU A 128 0.08 15.76 18.40
CA GLU A 128 0.20 15.35 19.80
C GLU A 128 -0.99 14.49 20.25
N GLU A 129 -2.18 14.85 19.80
CA GLU A 129 -3.40 14.12 20.09
C GLU A 129 -3.39 12.72 19.46
N ALA A 130 -2.95 12.59 18.21
CA ALA A 130 -2.81 11.30 17.55
C ALA A 130 -1.76 10.43 18.25
N ALA A 131 -0.62 11.00 18.66
CA ALA A 131 0.41 10.31 19.42
C ALA A 131 -0.08 9.86 20.80
N ALA A 132 -0.89 10.67 21.48
CA ALA A 132 -1.49 10.32 22.76
C ALA A 132 -2.41 9.10 22.66
N VAL A 133 -3.15 8.95 21.56
CA VAL A 133 -4.02 7.77 21.35
C VAL A 133 -3.18 6.51 21.07
N ILE A 134 -2.06 6.59 20.38
CA ILE A 134 -1.12 5.47 20.26
C ILE A 134 -0.72 4.97 21.66
N ALA A 135 -0.35 5.90 22.55
CA ALA A 135 0.01 5.55 23.92
C ALA A 135 -1.15 4.92 24.72
N GLU A 136 -2.40 5.34 24.49
CA GLU A 136 -3.58 4.71 25.12
C GLU A 136 -3.74 3.27 24.66
N VAL A 137 -3.62 2.99 23.37
CA VAL A 137 -3.75 1.62 22.84
C VAL A 137 -2.57 0.74 23.32
N ALA A 138 -1.36 1.30 23.37
CA ALA A 138 -0.16 0.58 23.81
C ALA A 138 -0.20 0.16 25.30
N ARG A 139 -1.00 0.82 26.13
CA ARG A 139 -1.22 0.41 27.53
C ARG A 139 -2.08 -0.83 27.69
N ILE A 140 -2.85 -1.19 26.67
CA ILE A 140 -3.67 -2.40 26.69
C ILE A 140 -2.73 -3.59 26.46
N PRO A 141 -2.63 -4.54 27.41
CA PRO A 141 -1.81 -5.73 27.23
C PRO A 141 -2.28 -6.54 26.01
N ARG A 142 -1.32 -7.05 25.23
CA ARG A 142 -1.64 -7.96 24.13
C ARG A 142 -2.32 -9.22 24.68
N PRO A 143 -3.55 -9.56 24.23
CA PRO A 143 -4.24 -10.76 24.66
C PRO A 143 -3.50 -12.04 24.23
N SER A 144 -3.61 -13.11 25.03
CA SER A 144 -3.07 -14.43 24.69
C SER A 144 -3.94 -15.18 23.69
N ASP A 145 -5.24 -14.93 23.68
CA ASP A 145 -6.15 -15.51 22.69
C ASP A 145 -5.83 -14.98 21.29
N PRO A 146 -5.58 -15.84 20.28
CA PRO A 146 -5.14 -15.42 18.95
C PRO A 146 -6.12 -14.48 18.24
N ARG A 147 -7.43 -14.63 18.45
CA ARG A 147 -8.45 -13.78 17.83
C ARG A 147 -8.45 -12.39 18.46
N GLN A 148 -8.35 -12.32 19.78
CA GLN A 148 -8.26 -11.05 20.50
C GLN A 148 -6.91 -10.36 20.22
N ALA A 149 -5.82 -11.13 20.08
CA ALA A 149 -4.50 -10.63 19.69
C ALA A 149 -4.52 -10.00 18.28
N GLU A 150 -5.27 -10.58 17.35
CA GLU A 150 -5.51 -10.01 16.02
C GLU A 150 -6.29 -8.69 16.10
N GLU A 151 -7.36 -8.62 16.90
CA GLU A 151 -8.15 -7.40 17.09
C GLU A 151 -7.33 -6.29 17.79
N HIS A 152 -6.50 -6.66 18.76
CA HIS A 152 -5.56 -5.74 19.40
C HIS A 152 -4.53 -5.20 18.40
N PHE A 153 -3.90 -6.08 17.62
CA PHE A 153 -2.97 -5.69 16.58
C PHE A 153 -3.61 -4.73 15.58
N ALA A 154 -4.83 -5.01 15.14
CA ALA A 154 -5.57 -4.13 14.25
C ALA A 154 -5.79 -2.74 14.85
N ALA A 155 -6.11 -2.65 16.15
CA ALA A 155 -6.28 -1.37 16.84
C ALA A 155 -4.95 -0.59 16.97
N VAL A 156 -3.84 -1.27 17.27
CA VAL A 156 -2.50 -0.67 17.31
C VAL A 156 -2.13 -0.09 15.95
N ARG A 157 -2.35 -0.85 14.87
CA ARG A 157 -2.05 -0.36 13.51
C ARG A 157 -3.01 0.74 13.06
N SER A 158 -4.30 0.68 13.46
CA SER A 158 -5.25 1.78 13.21
C SER A 158 -4.80 3.08 13.89
N ALA A 159 -4.35 3.04 15.13
CA ALA A 159 -3.83 4.23 15.81
C ALA A 159 -2.58 4.78 15.12
N ALA A 160 -1.68 3.89 14.67
CA ALA A 160 -0.50 4.27 13.88
C ALA A 160 -0.90 4.87 12.52
N SER A 161 -1.97 4.37 11.87
CA SER A 161 -2.48 4.91 10.61
C SER A 161 -3.08 6.31 10.78
N VAL A 162 -3.75 6.60 11.90
CA VAL A 162 -4.21 7.97 12.20
C VAL A 162 -3.03 8.93 12.32
N ALA A 163 -1.98 8.56 13.04
CA ALA A 163 -0.81 9.41 13.22
C ALA A 163 0.01 9.55 11.92
N GLY A 164 0.18 8.46 11.16
CA GLY A 164 0.84 8.48 9.87
C GLY A 164 0.10 9.31 8.83
N GLY A 165 -1.23 9.20 8.80
CA GLY A 165 -2.09 10.02 7.95
C GLY A 165 -2.06 11.50 8.34
N GLU A 166 -2.08 11.80 9.64
CA GLU A 166 -1.89 13.17 10.13
C GLU A 166 -0.59 13.77 9.58
N GLU A 167 0.53 13.05 9.75
CA GLU A 167 1.83 13.51 9.29
C GLU A 167 1.87 13.66 7.76
N TYR A 168 1.32 12.70 7.03
CA TYR A 168 1.25 12.75 5.57
C TYR A 168 0.48 13.98 5.07
N PHE A 169 -0.77 14.17 5.51
CA PHE A 169 -1.61 15.28 5.03
C PHE A 169 -1.08 16.64 5.46
N ARG A 170 -0.46 16.75 6.62
CA ARG A 170 0.21 17.98 7.07
C ARG A 170 1.42 18.32 6.19
N THR A 171 2.08 17.33 5.57
CA THR A 171 3.30 17.52 4.77
C THR A 171 3.09 17.40 3.27
N VAL A 172 1.89 17.03 2.81
CA VAL A 172 1.60 16.65 1.40
C VAL A 172 2.02 17.69 0.36
N PHE A 173 2.07 18.96 0.71
CA PHE A 173 2.50 20.03 -0.20
C PHE A 173 3.95 20.49 0.06
N ALA A 174 4.73 19.73 0.81
CA ALA A 174 6.11 20.03 1.15
C ALA A 174 7.15 19.29 0.25
N GLY A 175 6.75 18.89 -0.96
CA GLY A 175 7.62 18.21 -1.92
C GLY A 175 7.85 16.74 -1.57
N SER A 176 9.13 16.28 -1.62
CA SER A 176 9.50 14.87 -1.37
C SER A 176 9.22 14.38 0.04
N LEU A 177 9.00 15.28 1.00
CA LEU A 177 8.82 14.90 2.40
C LEU A 177 7.59 14.01 2.62
N SER A 178 6.44 14.34 2.03
CA SER A 178 5.22 13.53 2.18
C SER A 178 5.34 12.14 1.56
N TRP A 179 6.06 12.01 0.44
CA TRP A 179 6.40 10.73 -0.15
C TRP A 179 7.16 9.85 0.86
N ASN A 180 8.21 10.38 1.44
CA ASN A 180 9.03 9.65 2.41
C ASN A 180 8.25 9.27 3.67
N VAL A 181 7.36 10.15 4.16
CA VAL A 181 6.46 9.87 5.29
C VAL A 181 5.57 8.66 4.97
N ARG A 182 4.96 8.64 3.79
CA ARG A 182 4.08 7.54 3.34
C ARG A 182 4.83 6.22 3.25
N ASP A 183 5.97 6.19 2.58
CA ASP A 183 6.75 4.96 2.39
C ASP A 183 7.36 4.44 3.70
N GLN A 184 7.80 5.31 4.60
CA GLN A 184 8.22 4.92 5.94
C GLN A 184 7.05 4.33 6.75
N HIS A 185 5.84 4.86 6.61
CA HIS A 185 4.66 4.30 7.26
C HIS A 185 4.35 2.91 6.71
N MET A 186 4.36 2.74 5.39
CA MET A 186 4.16 1.44 4.74
C MET A 186 5.19 0.42 5.21
N ALA A 187 6.46 0.80 5.31
CA ALA A 187 7.53 -0.07 5.81
C ALA A 187 7.27 -0.53 7.25
N ARG A 188 6.91 0.40 8.15
CA ARG A 188 6.54 0.06 9.54
C ARG A 188 5.32 -0.86 9.63
N ASN A 189 4.37 -0.72 8.69
CA ASN A 189 3.22 -1.62 8.62
C ASN A 189 3.63 -3.03 8.17
N VAL A 190 4.46 -3.15 7.14
CA VAL A 190 4.96 -4.45 6.66
C VAL A 190 5.74 -5.19 7.76
N GLU A 191 6.62 -4.49 8.47
CA GLU A 191 7.38 -5.05 9.59
C GLU A 191 6.46 -5.49 10.75
N GLY A 192 5.51 -4.63 11.16
CA GLY A 192 4.55 -4.99 12.19
C GLY A 192 3.64 -6.17 11.80
N ILE A 193 3.28 -6.31 10.52
CA ILE A 193 2.55 -7.48 10.02
C ILE A 193 3.44 -8.74 10.12
N ALA A 194 4.72 -8.65 9.72
CA ALA A 194 5.65 -9.78 9.81
C ALA A 194 5.83 -10.24 11.26
N GLU A 195 6.04 -9.31 12.19
CA GLU A 195 6.16 -9.58 13.62
C GLU A 195 4.89 -10.22 14.18
N HIS A 196 3.71 -9.68 13.83
CA HIS A 196 2.43 -10.20 14.32
C HIS A 196 2.17 -11.62 13.82
N VAL A 197 2.36 -11.87 12.52
CA VAL A 197 2.16 -13.20 11.93
C VAL A 197 3.19 -14.18 12.48
N GLY A 198 4.44 -13.75 12.67
CA GLY A 198 5.49 -14.55 13.29
C GLY A 198 5.14 -14.96 14.73
N ALA A 199 4.64 -14.02 15.53
CA ALA A 199 4.22 -14.28 16.90
C ALA A 199 3.02 -15.24 17.00
N LEU A 200 2.12 -15.24 16.00
CA LEU A 200 0.98 -16.16 15.97
C LEU A 200 1.38 -17.58 15.53
N SER A 201 2.36 -17.70 14.63
CA SER A 201 2.77 -18.98 14.05
C SER A 201 3.93 -19.65 14.77
N GLY A 202 4.66 -18.91 15.65
CA GLY A 202 5.91 -19.36 16.24
C GLY A 202 7.08 -19.50 15.24
N GLN A 203 6.94 -18.96 14.03
CA GLN A 203 7.92 -18.98 12.96
C GLN A 203 8.15 -17.57 12.41
N PRO A 204 9.31 -17.25 11.80
CA PRO A 204 9.52 -15.95 11.17
C PRO A 204 8.38 -15.62 10.18
N GLY A 205 7.74 -14.47 10.38
CA GLY A 205 6.61 -14.05 9.56
C GLY A 205 7.07 -13.73 8.13
N LYS A 206 6.36 -14.29 7.14
CA LYS A 206 6.60 -14.00 5.71
C LYS A 206 5.47 -13.12 5.18
N VAL A 207 5.83 -12.04 4.50
CA VAL A 207 4.88 -11.08 3.93
C VAL A 207 5.11 -10.95 2.44
N VAL A 208 4.05 -11.18 1.65
CA VAL A 208 4.00 -10.76 0.24
C VAL A 208 3.46 -9.34 0.21
N VAL A 209 4.24 -8.41 -0.32
CA VAL A 209 3.82 -7.02 -0.50
C VAL A 209 3.33 -6.83 -1.93
N TRP A 210 2.15 -6.23 -2.09
CA TRP A 210 1.60 -5.88 -3.40
C TRP A 210 1.34 -4.37 -3.46
N GLY A 211 2.19 -3.69 -4.18
CA GLY A 211 2.14 -2.25 -4.41
C GLY A 211 2.67 -1.90 -5.80
N HIS A 212 2.60 -0.63 -6.15
CA HIS A 212 3.12 -0.12 -7.40
C HIS A 212 4.66 -0.22 -7.43
N ASN A 213 5.27 -0.39 -8.62
CA ASN A 213 6.72 -0.48 -8.80
C ASN A 213 7.48 0.68 -8.13
N THR A 214 6.93 1.89 -8.13
CA THR A 214 7.56 3.07 -7.51
C THR A 214 7.70 2.95 -5.99
N HIS A 215 6.92 2.09 -5.35
CA HIS A 215 7.04 1.78 -3.93
C HIS A 215 7.82 0.49 -3.67
N SER A 216 7.69 -0.52 -4.55
CA SER A 216 8.22 -1.87 -4.33
C SER A 216 9.63 -2.10 -4.86
N GLY A 217 10.16 -1.26 -5.77
CA GLY A 217 11.55 -1.31 -6.22
C GLY A 217 12.48 -0.53 -5.28
N ASP A 218 13.79 -0.65 -5.46
CA ASP A 218 14.78 0.14 -4.70
C ASP A 218 14.95 1.53 -5.31
N ALA A 219 14.50 2.56 -4.59
CA ALA A 219 14.53 3.95 -5.07
C ALA A 219 15.95 4.45 -5.39
N ARG A 220 16.99 3.89 -4.76
CA ARG A 220 18.39 4.28 -4.99
C ARG A 220 18.84 3.99 -6.43
N ALA A 221 18.19 3.05 -7.10
CA ALA A 221 18.44 2.70 -8.50
C ALA A 221 17.67 3.58 -9.50
N THR A 222 16.93 4.58 -9.03
CA THR A 222 16.04 5.42 -9.84
C THR A 222 16.36 6.90 -9.71
N PHE A 223 15.76 7.72 -10.57
CA PHE A 223 15.87 9.18 -10.47
C PHE A 223 15.28 9.77 -9.18
N ALA A 224 14.42 9.03 -8.47
CA ALA A 224 13.84 9.45 -7.19
C ALA A 224 14.92 9.75 -6.12
N ALA A 225 16.02 9.00 -6.12
CA ALA A 225 17.16 9.23 -5.24
C ALA A 225 17.73 10.66 -5.36
N ASN A 226 17.77 11.22 -6.58
CA ASN A 226 18.28 12.58 -6.81
C ASN A 226 17.38 13.67 -6.18
N ARG A 227 16.12 13.34 -5.87
CA ARG A 227 15.18 14.24 -5.17
C ARG A 227 15.14 14.00 -3.65
N GLY A 228 15.98 13.09 -3.13
CA GLY A 228 15.95 12.67 -1.74
C GLY A 228 14.73 11.82 -1.39
N GLU A 229 14.05 11.26 -2.38
CA GLU A 229 12.94 10.34 -2.18
C GLU A 229 13.46 8.94 -1.89
N LEU A 230 12.91 8.31 -0.87
CA LEU A 230 13.08 6.89 -0.57
C LEU A 230 11.75 6.16 -0.83
N ASN A 231 11.79 4.83 -0.84
CA ASN A 231 10.56 4.04 -0.93
C ASN A 231 10.61 2.76 -0.10
N LEU A 232 9.47 2.08 -0.04
CA LEU A 232 9.29 0.83 0.70
C LEU A 232 10.32 -0.23 0.29
N GLY A 233 10.54 -0.46 -1.00
CA GLY A 233 11.51 -1.45 -1.50
C GLY A 233 12.93 -1.18 -1.03
N GLN A 234 13.38 0.09 -1.10
CA GLN A 234 14.66 0.52 -0.54
C GLN A 234 14.75 0.22 0.96
N LEU A 235 13.72 0.60 1.72
CA LEU A 235 13.71 0.39 3.17
C LEU A 235 13.74 -1.10 3.53
N MET A 236 12.99 -1.94 2.83
CA MET A 236 13.01 -3.40 3.03
C MET A 236 14.39 -3.97 2.69
N ARG A 237 15.01 -3.55 1.59
CA ARG A 237 16.36 -3.96 1.22
C ARG A 237 17.39 -3.56 2.26
N GLN A 238 17.34 -2.32 2.75
CA GLN A 238 18.27 -1.82 3.75
C GLN A 238 18.16 -2.55 5.10
N ARG A 239 16.94 -2.91 5.52
CA ARG A 239 16.66 -3.51 6.83
C ARG A 239 16.79 -5.03 6.84
N HIS A 240 16.45 -5.68 5.73
CA HIS A 240 16.33 -7.15 5.65
C HIS A 240 17.32 -7.79 4.66
N GLY A 241 18.12 -6.99 3.94
CA GLY A 241 19.12 -7.51 2.99
C GLY A 241 18.53 -8.51 2.00
N ASP A 242 19.13 -9.69 1.94
CA ASP A 242 18.71 -10.76 1.02
C ASP A 242 17.36 -11.43 1.38
N ALA A 243 16.85 -11.21 2.58
CA ALA A 243 15.52 -11.67 2.96
C ALA A 243 14.38 -10.85 2.26
N ALA A 244 14.70 -9.65 1.73
CA ALA A 244 13.82 -8.91 0.86
C ALA A 244 14.05 -9.33 -0.61
N PHE A 245 12.97 -9.71 -1.33
CA PHE A 245 13.00 -10.07 -2.74
C PHE A 245 12.06 -9.15 -3.51
N LEU A 246 12.61 -8.26 -4.33
CA LEU A 246 11.89 -7.21 -5.03
C LEU A 246 11.56 -7.63 -6.45
N VAL A 247 10.27 -7.54 -6.84
CA VAL A 247 9.77 -7.94 -8.15
C VAL A 247 9.13 -6.75 -8.84
N GLY A 248 9.59 -6.41 -10.05
CA GLY A 248 9.02 -5.35 -10.88
C GLY A 248 8.11 -5.90 -11.97
N PHE A 249 7.01 -5.19 -12.25
CA PHE A 249 6.10 -5.51 -13.34
C PHE A 249 6.25 -4.48 -14.48
N PHE A 250 6.31 -4.97 -15.72
CA PHE A 250 6.53 -4.15 -16.91
C PHE A 250 5.53 -4.50 -18.00
N SER A 251 5.03 -3.48 -18.70
CA SER A 251 4.11 -3.68 -19.83
C SER A 251 4.47 -2.78 -20.99
N TYR A 252 4.30 -3.28 -22.24
CA TYR A 252 4.61 -2.51 -23.43
C TYR A 252 3.43 -1.63 -23.88
N ARG A 253 2.21 -2.16 -23.85
CA ARG A 253 0.97 -1.51 -24.26
C ARG A 253 -0.23 -2.11 -23.55
N GLY A 254 -1.40 -1.58 -23.78
CA GLY A 254 -2.65 -2.13 -23.24
C GLY A 254 -3.59 -1.03 -22.79
N ARG A 255 -4.37 -1.32 -21.75
CA ARG A 255 -5.33 -0.38 -21.17
C ARG A 255 -5.13 -0.26 -19.67
N VAL A 256 -5.46 0.88 -19.12
CA VAL A 256 -5.37 1.18 -17.69
C VAL A 256 -6.57 2.01 -17.24
N VAL A 257 -7.05 1.77 -16.02
CA VAL A 257 -7.98 2.70 -15.35
C VAL A 257 -7.15 3.73 -14.59
N ALA A 258 -7.37 4.99 -14.89
CA ALA A 258 -6.70 6.11 -14.22
C ALA A 258 -7.58 7.36 -14.26
N ALA A 259 -7.21 8.39 -13.50
CA ALA A 259 -7.85 9.71 -13.54
C ALA A 259 -6.94 10.72 -14.26
N PRO A 260 -7.50 11.83 -14.80
CA PRO A 260 -6.67 12.88 -15.40
C PRO A 260 -5.97 13.77 -14.36
N ALA A 261 -6.44 13.75 -13.10
CA ALA A 261 -5.80 14.40 -11.96
C ALA A 261 -6.29 13.75 -10.67
N TRP A 262 -5.59 13.98 -9.56
CA TRP A 262 -5.97 13.50 -8.24
C TRP A 262 -7.38 13.96 -7.85
N GLY A 263 -8.19 13.05 -7.34
CA GLY A 263 -9.57 13.29 -6.91
C GLY A 263 -10.62 13.37 -8.02
N LEU A 264 -10.21 13.34 -9.31
CA LEU A 264 -11.15 13.36 -10.43
C LEU A 264 -11.64 11.95 -10.80
N ALA A 265 -12.77 11.92 -11.55
CA ALA A 265 -13.35 10.67 -12.03
C ALA A 265 -12.37 9.89 -12.92
N HIS A 266 -12.28 8.58 -12.64
CA HIS A 266 -11.47 7.67 -13.45
C HIS A 266 -12.17 7.31 -14.76
N ARG A 267 -11.36 6.89 -15.73
CA ARG A 267 -11.78 6.29 -17.00
C ARG A 267 -10.75 5.28 -17.48
N VAL A 268 -11.14 4.50 -18.49
CA VAL A 268 -10.19 3.62 -19.19
C VAL A 268 -9.39 4.45 -20.18
N TYR A 269 -8.09 4.26 -20.17
CA TYR A 269 -7.17 4.84 -21.14
C TYR A 269 -6.47 3.74 -21.92
N ASP A 270 -6.28 3.96 -23.24
CA ASP A 270 -5.32 3.21 -24.03
C ASP A 270 -3.92 3.72 -23.73
N MET A 271 -3.04 2.82 -23.31
CA MET A 271 -1.63 3.13 -23.12
C MET A 271 -0.92 3.13 -24.47
N ARG A 272 -0.13 4.15 -24.71
CA ARG A 272 0.74 4.18 -25.89
C ARG A 272 1.75 3.02 -25.84
N PRO A 273 2.25 2.53 -26.99
CA PRO A 273 3.42 1.67 -27.00
C PRO A 273 4.55 2.30 -26.19
N ALA A 274 5.28 1.47 -25.43
CA ALA A 274 6.40 1.97 -24.64
C ALA A 274 7.43 2.68 -25.52
N LEU A 275 8.09 3.70 -24.96
CA LEU A 275 9.06 4.50 -25.68
C LEU A 275 10.25 3.65 -26.16
N PRO A 276 10.75 3.89 -27.38
CA PRO A 276 11.93 3.21 -27.89
C PRO A 276 13.11 3.28 -26.92
N GLY A 277 13.79 2.16 -26.72
CA GLY A 277 14.93 2.04 -25.79
C GLY A 277 14.57 1.97 -24.31
N SER A 278 13.28 2.07 -23.94
CA SER A 278 12.84 1.80 -22.56
C SER A 278 12.93 0.30 -22.23
N TYR A 279 12.92 -0.06 -20.93
CA TYR A 279 12.94 -1.47 -20.52
C TYR A 279 11.80 -2.29 -21.14
N ALA A 280 10.60 -1.75 -21.19
CA ALA A 280 9.46 -2.44 -21.79
C ALA A 280 9.60 -2.64 -23.31
N ASP A 281 10.26 -1.72 -24.01
CA ASP A 281 10.58 -1.86 -25.43
C ASP A 281 11.67 -2.92 -25.67
N VAL A 282 12.71 -2.92 -24.84
CA VAL A 282 13.75 -3.96 -24.85
C VAL A 282 13.16 -5.34 -24.58
N PHE A 283 12.28 -5.47 -23.58
CA PHE A 283 11.64 -6.74 -23.28
C PHE A 283 10.75 -7.23 -24.42
N ARG A 284 10.01 -6.33 -25.07
CA ARG A 284 9.19 -6.67 -26.24
C ARG A 284 10.04 -7.19 -27.41
N SER A 285 11.26 -6.69 -27.59
CA SER A 285 12.14 -7.11 -28.71
C SER A 285 12.54 -8.60 -28.63
N SER A 286 12.33 -9.26 -27.47
CA SER A 286 12.50 -10.71 -27.35
C SER A 286 11.50 -11.53 -28.16
N GLY A 287 10.38 -10.93 -28.61
CA GLY A 287 9.28 -11.62 -29.28
C GLY A 287 8.43 -12.51 -28.36
N VAL A 288 8.73 -12.60 -27.07
CA VAL A 288 7.97 -13.38 -26.09
C VAL A 288 6.93 -12.48 -25.41
N PRO A 289 5.61 -12.77 -25.51
CA PRO A 289 4.56 -11.87 -25.05
C PRO A 289 4.43 -11.76 -23.52
N ALA A 290 4.91 -12.77 -22.78
CA ALA A 290 4.95 -12.74 -21.32
C ALA A 290 6.06 -13.65 -20.80
N PHE A 291 6.87 -13.14 -19.86
CA PHE A 291 7.96 -13.90 -19.24
C PHE A 291 8.36 -13.29 -17.89
N SER A 292 9.15 -14.03 -17.14
CA SER A 292 9.85 -13.52 -15.96
C SER A 292 11.36 -13.66 -16.14
N LEU A 293 12.10 -12.69 -15.59
CA LEU A 293 13.56 -12.69 -15.52
C LEU A 293 13.97 -12.69 -14.05
N ILE A 294 14.84 -13.60 -13.66
CA ILE A 294 15.50 -13.57 -12.36
C ILE A 294 16.83 -12.86 -12.53
N LEU A 295 16.96 -11.67 -11.94
CA LEU A 295 18.14 -10.81 -12.01
C LEU A 295 19.13 -11.16 -10.89
N ARG A 296 18.60 -11.42 -9.67
CA ARG A 296 19.43 -11.78 -8.52
C ARG A 296 20.27 -13.02 -8.81
N GLY A 297 21.58 -12.88 -8.71
CA GLY A 297 22.53 -13.97 -8.96
C GLY A 297 22.82 -14.27 -10.43
N ASN A 298 22.19 -13.56 -11.38
CA ASN A 298 22.45 -13.72 -12.80
C ASN A 298 23.33 -12.58 -13.33
N GLN A 299 24.66 -12.75 -13.23
CA GLN A 299 25.62 -11.71 -13.60
C GLN A 299 25.51 -11.28 -15.07
N GLU A 300 25.16 -12.20 -15.98
CA GLU A 300 25.03 -11.88 -17.40
C GLU A 300 23.82 -10.95 -17.66
N LEU A 301 22.65 -11.26 -17.11
CA LEU A 301 21.49 -10.37 -17.21
C LEU A 301 21.73 -9.03 -16.52
N VAL A 302 22.38 -9.03 -15.36
CA VAL A 302 22.75 -7.81 -14.65
C VAL A 302 23.65 -6.93 -15.51
N ARG A 303 24.64 -7.50 -16.17
CA ARG A 303 25.55 -6.77 -17.08
C ARG A 303 24.78 -6.22 -18.30
N GLN A 304 23.90 -6.98 -18.93
CA GLN A 304 23.13 -6.56 -20.12
C GLN A 304 22.09 -5.49 -19.82
N LEU A 305 21.48 -5.51 -18.62
CA LEU A 305 20.41 -4.61 -18.18
C LEU A 305 20.89 -3.53 -17.19
N GLY A 306 22.19 -3.47 -16.91
CA GLY A 306 22.78 -2.56 -15.92
C GLY A 306 22.85 -1.09 -16.36
N GLU A 307 22.78 -0.82 -17.67
CA GLU A 307 22.74 0.55 -18.17
C GLU A 307 21.39 1.21 -17.86
N PRO A 308 21.39 2.47 -17.38
CA PRO A 308 20.16 3.18 -17.09
C PRO A 308 19.28 3.32 -18.33
N ARG A 309 18.01 2.94 -18.21
CA ARG A 309 17.00 3.10 -19.26
C ARG A 309 15.76 3.76 -18.69
N LEU A 310 14.88 4.18 -19.59
CA LEU A 310 13.57 4.67 -19.21
C LEU A 310 12.71 3.52 -18.68
N GLU A 311 12.16 3.72 -17.48
CA GLU A 311 11.12 2.91 -16.89
C GLU A 311 9.80 3.68 -16.93
N ARG A 312 8.72 3.04 -17.38
CA ARG A 312 7.38 3.63 -17.36
C ARG A 312 6.67 3.30 -16.04
N ALA A 313 6.18 4.33 -15.37
CA ALA A 313 5.38 4.21 -14.15
C ALA A 313 4.05 4.96 -14.32
N ILE A 314 2.97 4.22 -14.60
CA ILE A 314 1.61 4.74 -14.65
C ILE A 314 0.92 4.36 -13.33
N GLY A 315 0.63 5.37 -12.51
CA GLY A 315 -0.13 5.20 -11.26
C GLY A 315 -1.61 5.53 -11.46
N VAL A 316 -2.23 6.08 -10.40
CA VAL A 316 -3.65 6.43 -10.38
C VAL A 316 -4.01 7.66 -11.23
N VAL A 317 -3.01 8.43 -11.63
CA VAL A 317 -3.15 9.52 -12.61
C VAL A 317 -2.42 9.13 -13.88
N TYR A 318 -3.05 9.37 -15.04
CA TYR A 318 -2.41 9.14 -16.33
C TYR A 318 -2.69 10.29 -17.33
N LEU A 319 -1.58 10.84 -17.86
CA LEU A 319 -1.56 11.96 -18.79
C LEU A 319 -0.91 11.52 -20.12
N PRO A 320 -1.66 10.90 -21.05
CA PRO A 320 -1.09 10.34 -22.28
C PRO A 320 -0.39 11.38 -23.18
N HIS A 321 -0.80 12.65 -23.14
CA HIS A 321 -0.19 13.70 -23.96
C HIS A 321 1.19 14.12 -23.46
N SER A 322 1.46 14.00 -22.16
CA SER A 322 2.74 14.31 -21.52
C SER A 322 3.40 13.07 -20.91
N GLU A 323 3.09 11.87 -21.41
CA GLU A 323 3.53 10.58 -20.85
C GLU A 323 5.05 10.52 -20.64
N ARG A 324 5.83 10.99 -21.64
CA ARG A 324 7.30 11.00 -21.54
C ARG A 324 7.83 11.80 -20.35
N LEU A 325 7.19 12.91 -20.02
CA LEU A 325 7.63 13.80 -18.93
C LEU A 325 7.08 13.38 -17.58
N GLY A 326 5.84 12.86 -17.54
CA GLY A 326 5.14 12.57 -16.31
C GLY A 326 5.19 11.11 -15.85
N HIS A 327 5.51 10.18 -16.77
CA HIS A 327 5.39 8.74 -16.49
C HIS A 327 6.64 7.93 -16.86
N TYR A 328 7.74 8.59 -17.20
CA TYR A 328 9.01 7.92 -17.44
C TYR A 328 10.13 8.55 -16.63
N SER A 329 10.92 7.72 -16.01
CA SER A 329 12.14 8.10 -15.30
C SER A 329 13.29 7.17 -15.66
N GLN A 330 14.53 7.63 -15.47
CA GLN A 330 15.69 6.78 -15.59
C GLN A 330 15.79 5.85 -14.37
N ALA A 331 16.08 4.58 -14.66
CA ALA A 331 16.29 3.56 -13.63
C ALA A 331 17.34 2.54 -14.09
N ARG A 332 17.97 1.86 -13.13
CA ARG A 332 18.78 0.65 -13.34
C ARG A 332 18.01 -0.54 -12.80
N ILE A 333 17.34 -1.27 -13.69
CA ILE A 333 16.44 -2.36 -13.28
C ILE A 333 17.15 -3.45 -12.47
N SER A 334 18.42 -3.74 -12.78
CA SER A 334 19.23 -4.76 -12.09
C SER A 334 19.56 -4.41 -10.64
N ASP A 335 19.57 -3.10 -10.32
CA ASP A 335 19.79 -2.61 -8.95
C ASP A 335 18.44 -2.38 -8.23
N GLN A 336 17.37 -2.14 -9.01
CA GLN A 336 16.04 -1.82 -8.50
C GLN A 336 15.28 -3.07 -8.07
N PHE A 337 15.37 -4.17 -8.85
CA PHE A 337 14.60 -5.40 -8.65
C PHE A 337 15.48 -6.65 -8.68
N ASP A 338 15.05 -7.69 -7.97
CA ASP A 338 15.64 -9.04 -8.02
C ASP A 338 15.07 -9.88 -9.16
N ALA A 339 13.85 -9.55 -9.58
CA ALA A 339 13.19 -10.17 -10.71
C ALA A 339 12.31 -9.15 -11.44
N ALA A 340 12.08 -9.38 -12.72
CA ALA A 340 11.15 -8.62 -13.54
C ALA A 340 10.13 -9.56 -14.19
N ILE A 341 8.87 -9.15 -14.22
CA ILE A 341 7.79 -9.81 -14.95
C ILE A 341 7.34 -8.88 -16.06
N PHE A 342 7.40 -9.35 -17.29
CA PHE A 342 6.95 -8.63 -18.46
C PHE A 342 5.66 -9.20 -19.02
N ILE A 343 4.72 -8.34 -19.38
CA ILE A 343 3.46 -8.66 -20.05
C ILE A 343 3.29 -7.66 -21.19
N GLU A 344 3.39 -8.12 -22.45
CA GLU A 344 3.36 -7.21 -23.61
C GLU A 344 2.10 -6.37 -23.66
N LYS A 345 0.93 -6.98 -23.43
CA LYS A 345 -0.36 -6.29 -23.49
C LYS A 345 -1.18 -6.55 -22.22
N THR A 346 -1.56 -5.48 -21.53
CA THR A 346 -2.41 -5.53 -20.35
C THR A 346 -3.83 -5.05 -20.65
N GLU A 347 -4.78 -5.48 -19.82
CA GLU A 347 -6.15 -4.97 -19.83
C GLU A 347 -6.41 -4.11 -18.58
N ALA A 348 -7.34 -3.18 -18.72
CA ALA A 348 -7.78 -2.34 -17.60
C ALA A 348 -8.58 -3.19 -16.61
N VAL A 349 -8.41 -2.94 -15.31
CA VAL A 349 -9.30 -3.53 -14.30
C VAL A 349 -10.74 -3.06 -14.50
N THR A 350 -11.70 -3.84 -13.99
CA THR A 350 -13.15 -3.54 -14.06
C THR A 350 -13.61 -2.96 -12.72
N PRO A 351 -13.71 -1.62 -12.58
CA PRO A 351 -14.17 -1.00 -11.34
C PRO A 351 -15.55 -1.49 -10.93
N LEU A 352 -15.75 -1.77 -9.64
CA LEU A 352 -17.06 -2.03 -9.05
C LEU A 352 -17.74 -0.71 -8.68
N GLY A 353 -19.05 -0.65 -8.87
CA GLY A 353 -19.89 0.52 -8.65
C GLY A 353 -19.91 1.12 -7.24
#